data_230bbf175de898a9d4551ae45219c313
#
_entry.id   230bbf175de898a9d4551ae45219c313
#
_cell.length_a   1.000
_cell.length_b   1.000
_cell.length_c   1.000
_cell.angle_alpha   90.00
_cell.angle_beta   90.00
_cell.angle_gamma   90.00
#
_symmetry.space_group_name_H-M   'P 1'
#
loop_
_entity.id
_entity.type
_entity.pdbx_description
1 polymer ?
#
loop_
_entity_poly.entity_id
_entity_poly.type
_entity_poly.pdbx_seq_one_letter_code
_entity_poly.pdbx_strand_id
1 'polypeptide(L)'
;MAKKFDVIVIGAGPAGYHAAIRAAQLGLNTAIVEKWLNAEGKPAYGGTCLNVGCIPSKALLEASHKFVDARDHYADIGVMVDSVTADVPKMIARKEEVVGNLTKGDAGLLKTNGVTMFEGMAKLHAGRQVAFTAHDGSTEDLEADNVIIATGSVPVEIPPSPLTDELIVDSTGALAFQAVPERLGVIGAGIIGLELGSVWSRLGSDVVLLEALENFLPPADRQVAKEAAKLYKKQGMDIRLGTRVTGTEVNGDKVTVMYTDANGDQSETFDKIIVAVGRRPYTEGLLGADSGVDLDERGFIFVDETCLTDAPGVWAVGDVVRGPMLAHKGMEEGIMVAERIAGQLPSVNYDLVPSVIYTHPEIAWVGKTEEQVKADGDEYQVGTFPMAASGRAMANNDTAGFCKVVADKTTDRILGVHIVGNHASEMIAEAVIAMEFEASAEDLGLTMFAHPTLSEGLHEAALAVSGHAIHVANRKRKR
;
A
#
# COMPACT_ATOMS: atom_id res chain seq x y z
N MET A 1 14.35 13.72 37.12
CA MET A 1 15.04 12.52 36.61
C MET A 1 14.27 12.03 35.40
N ALA A 2 14.94 11.73 34.29
CA ALA A 2 14.32 11.17 33.09
C ALA A 2 13.59 9.86 33.42
N LYS A 3 12.43 9.62 32.81
CA LYS A 3 11.76 8.31 32.90
C LYS A 3 12.55 7.32 32.04
N LYS A 4 12.81 6.14 32.60
CA LYS A 4 13.62 5.12 31.91
C LYS A 4 12.76 3.95 31.42
N PHE A 5 13.04 3.51 30.18
CA PHE A 5 12.40 2.39 29.49
C PHE A 5 13.45 1.43 28.91
N ASP A 6 13.08 0.19 28.66
CA ASP A 6 13.91 -0.73 27.87
C ASP A 6 13.81 -0.37 26.38
N VAL A 7 12.60 0.03 25.94
CA VAL A 7 12.33 0.42 24.55
C VAL A 7 11.44 1.66 24.49
N ILE A 8 11.82 2.65 23.69
CA ILE A 8 10.95 3.75 23.27
C ILE A 8 10.72 3.64 21.76
N VAL A 9 9.45 3.58 21.34
CA VAL A 9 9.06 3.62 19.94
C VAL A 9 8.58 5.02 19.58
N ILE A 10 9.10 5.60 18.49
CA ILE A 10 8.72 6.93 18.01
C ILE A 10 7.86 6.78 16.75
N GLY A 11 6.57 7.05 16.87
CA GLY A 11 5.53 6.86 15.86
C GLY A 11 4.70 5.60 16.10
N ALA A 12 3.37 5.73 16.06
CA ALA A 12 2.41 4.65 16.26
C ALA A 12 1.69 4.24 14.97
N GLY A 13 2.37 4.35 13.82
CA GLY A 13 1.94 3.72 12.58
C GLY A 13 2.07 2.19 12.65
N PRO A 14 1.72 1.46 11.57
CA PRO A 14 1.75 -0.01 11.56
C PRO A 14 3.07 -0.61 12.07
N ALA A 15 4.21 -0.11 11.63
CA ALA A 15 5.51 -0.57 12.11
C ALA A 15 5.69 -0.33 13.62
N GLY A 16 5.32 0.87 14.09
CA GLY A 16 5.57 1.28 15.47
C GLY A 16 4.69 0.58 16.49
N TYR A 17 3.38 0.48 16.26
CA TYR A 17 2.52 -0.19 17.24
C TYR A 17 2.76 -1.71 17.29
N HIS A 18 3.13 -2.36 16.17
CA HIS A 18 3.55 -3.76 16.17
C HIS A 18 4.83 -3.95 16.98
N ALA A 19 5.84 -3.09 16.75
CA ALA A 19 7.08 -3.12 17.54
C ALA A 19 6.82 -2.93 19.03
N ALA A 20 6.01 -1.93 19.41
CA ALA A 20 5.72 -1.62 20.81
C ALA A 20 4.96 -2.75 21.53
N ILE A 21 3.92 -3.29 20.87
CA ILE A 21 3.15 -4.41 21.43
C ILE A 21 4.04 -5.65 21.56
N ARG A 22 4.83 -5.97 20.53
CA ARG A 22 5.71 -7.14 20.55
C ARG A 22 6.79 -7.02 21.62
N ALA A 23 7.43 -5.87 21.75
CA ALA A 23 8.40 -5.60 22.82
C ALA A 23 7.78 -5.80 24.22
N ALA A 24 6.59 -5.25 24.45
CA ALA A 24 5.88 -5.42 25.71
C ALA A 24 5.49 -6.88 25.98
N GLN A 25 5.04 -7.65 24.96
CA GLN A 25 4.77 -9.09 25.07
C GLN A 25 6.01 -9.91 25.45
N LEU A 26 7.20 -9.44 25.08
CA LEU A 26 8.48 -10.05 25.42
C LEU A 26 9.00 -9.63 26.81
N GLY A 27 8.20 -8.85 27.56
CA GLY A 27 8.48 -8.46 28.93
C GLY A 27 9.32 -7.19 29.06
N LEU A 28 9.56 -6.45 27.97
CA LEU A 28 10.31 -5.20 27.98
C LEU A 28 9.41 -4.05 28.44
N ASN A 29 9.93 -3.17 29.32
CA ASN A 29 9.26 -1.94 29.72
C ASN A 29 9.26 -0.96 28.55
N THR A 30 8.11 -0.84 27.88
CA THR A 30 7.98 -0.19 26.57
C THR A 30 7.16 1.09 26.64
N ALA A 31 7.64 2.14 25.97
CA ALA A 31 6.88 3.35 25.71
C ALA A 31 6.71 3.58 24.21
N ILE A 32 5.64 4.29 23.84
CA ILE A 32 5.39 4.75 22.48
C ILE A 32 5.05 6.24 22.47
N VAL A 33 5.60 6.99 21.52
CA VAL A 33 5.32 8.42 21.33
C VAL A 33 4.59 8.62 20.02
N GLU A 34 3.40 9.23 20.06
CA GLU A 34 2.61 9.53 18.85
C GLU A 34 2.13 10.99 18.86
N LYS A 35 2.32 11.68 17.73
CA LYS A 35 1.93 13.09 17.60
C LYS A 35 0.58 13.30 16.89
N TRP A 36 0.02 12.25 16.28
CA TRP A 36 -1.15 12.38 15.44
C TRP A 36 -2.39 12.78 16.24
N LEU A 37 -3.07 13.82 15.73
CA LEU A 37 -4.39 14.23 16.21
C LEU A 37 -5.42 13.99 15.11
N ASN A 38 -6.58 13.46 15.48
CA ASN A 38 -7.72 13.37 14.57
C ASN A 38 -8.37 14.73 14.31
N ALA A 39 -9.40 14.78 13.48
CA ALA A 39 -10.12 16.02 13.15
C ALA A 39 -10.75 16.73 14.36
N GLU A 40 -10.96 16.01 15.50
CA GLU A 40 -11.49 16.58 16.75
C GLU A 40 -10.35 17.10 17.67
N GLY A 41 -9.09 17.03 17.23
CA GLY A 41 -7.93 17.40 18.04
C GLY A 41 -7.59 16.40 19.14
N LYS A 42 -8.07 15.15 19.04
CA LYS A 42 -7.78 14.08 19.98
C LYS A 42 -6.66 13.17 19.44
N PRO A 43 -5.81 12.61 20.33
CA PRO A 43 -4.80 11.64 19.93
C PRO A 43 -5.38 10.45 19.17
N ALA A 44 -4.71 10.06 18.07
CA ALA A 44 -5.11 8.93 17.24
C ALA A 44 -3.90 8.07 16.86
N TYR A 45 -4.02 6.78 17.09
CA TYR A 45 -2.99 5.78 16.81
C TYR A 45 -3.21 5.12 15.45
N GLY A 46 -2.25 4.33 14.95
CA GLY A 46 -2.34 3.65 13.68
C GLY A 46 -1.71 4.39 12.49
N GLY A 47 -1.19 5.61 12.71
CA GLY A 47 -0.45 6.41 11.73
C GLY A 47 -1.23 6.68 10.45
N THR A 48 -0.50 6.92 9.35
CA THR A 48 -1.07 7.20 8.01
C THR A 48 -2.03 6.09 7.56
N CYS A 49 -1.65 4.82 7.69
CA CYS A 49 -2.43 3.70 7.16
C CYS A 49 -3.87 3.67 7.70
N LEU A 50 -4.04 3.79 9.02
CA LEU A 50 -5.37 3.71 9.63
C LEU A 50 -6.16 5.02 9.49
N ASN A 51 -5.48 6.16 9.64
CA ASN A 51 -6.16 7.46 9.69
C ASN A 51 -6.49 8.02 8.31
N VAL A 52 -5.53 8.01 7.36
CA VAL A 52 -5.64 8.72 6.06
C VAL A 52 -5.04 7.93 4.89
N GLY A 53 -4.88 6.61 5.01
CA GLY A 53 -4.23 5.76 4.01
C GLY A 53 -5.03 4.51 3.67
N CYS A 54 -4.47 3.35 4.02
CA CYS A 54 -4.97 2.04 3.60
C CYS A 54 -6.43 1.80 3.98
N ILE A 55 -6.79 2.06 5.23
CA ILE A 55 -8.14 1.73 5.72
C ILE A 55 -9.21 2.64 5.11
N PRO A 56 -9.10 3.98 5.17
CA PRO A 56 -10.11 4.84 4.58
C PRO A 56 -10.21 4.68 3.06
N SER A 57 -9.10 4.43 2.34
CA SER A 57 -9.17 4.19 0.89
C SER A 57 -9.90 2.89 0.55
N LYS A 58 -9.65 1.79 1.29
CA LYS A 58 -10.34 0.52 1.07
C LYS A 58 -11.83 0.60 1.43
N ALA A 59 -12.20 1.37 2.44
CA ALA A 59 -13.60 1.62 2.77
C ALA A 59 -14.34 2.34 1.61
N LEU A 60 -13.71 3.31 0.95
CA LEU A 60 -14.30 4.00 -0.21
C LEU A 60 -14.25 3.15 -1.49
N LEU A 61 -13.17 2.38 -1.71
CA LEU A 61 -13.07 1.46 -2.84
C LEU A 61 -14.20 0.42 -2.79
N GLU A 62 -14.44 -0.19 -1.63
CA GLU A 62 -15.53 -1.15 -1.42
C GLU A 62 -16.90 -0.51 -1.62
N ALA A 63 -17.15 0.67 -1.03
CA ALA A 63 -18.42 1.37 -1.16
C ALA A 63 -18.71 1.77 -2.61
N SER A 64 -17.71 2.30 -3.34
CA SER A 64 -17.86 2.69 -4.74
C SER A 64 -18.01 1.48 -5.66
N HIS A 65 -17.38 0.34 -5.34
CA HIS A 65 -17.54 -0.91 -6.09
C HIS A 65 -18.97 -1.45 -5.95
N LYS A 66 -19.50 -1.53 -4.72
CA LYS A 66 -20.90 -1.94 -4.49
C LYS A 66 -21.92 -1.03 -5.16
N PHE A 67 -21.62 0.26 -5.28
CA PHE A 67 -22.47 1.18 -6.05
C PHE A 67 -22.51 0.80 -7.53
N VAL A 68 -21.35 0.50 -8.15
CA VAL A 68 -21.28 0.05 -9.56
C VAL A 68 -21.98 -1.29 -9.74
N ASP A 69 -21.76 -2.27 -8.85
CA ASP A 69 -22.42 -3.55 -8.91
C ASP A 69 -23.94 -3.43 -8.89
N ALA A 70 -24.47 -2.63 -7.97
CA ALA A 70 -25.90 -2.41 -7.87
C ALA A 70 -26.48 -1.68 -9.08
N ARG A 71 -25.74 -0.74 -9.66
CA ARG A 71 -26.16 0.06 -10.81
C ARG A 71 -26.09 -0.70 -12.12
N ASP A 72 -24.99 -1.44 -12.34
CA ASP A 72 -24.62 -1.95 -13.67
C ASP A 72 -24.67 -3.48 -13.79
N HIS A 73 -24.53 -4.24 -12.67
CA HIS A 73 -24.30 -5.68 -12.74
C HIS A 73 -25.36 -6.56 -12.06
N TYR A 74 -26.13 -6.04 -11.10
CA TYR A 74 -27.11 -6.85 -10.39
C TYR A 74 -28.24 -7.37 -11.29
N ALA A 75 -28.65 -6.58 -12.30
CA ALA A 75 -29.67 -7.02 -13.25
C ALA A 75 -29.23 -8.26 -14.06
N ASP A 76 -27.93 -8.39 -14.36
CA ASP A 76 -27.37 -9.52 -15.12
C ASP A 76 -27.52 -10.85 -14.36
N ILE A 77 -27.56 -10.81 -13.04
CA ILE A 77 -27.76 -11.98 -12.15
C ILE A 77 -29.19 -12.10 -11.64
N GLY A 78 -30.12 -11.30 -12.17
CA GLY A 78 -31.54 -11.37 -11.81
C GLY A 78 -31.94 -10.58 -10.57
N VAL A 79 -31.06 -9.75 -10.00
CA VAL A 79 -31.37 -8.86 -8.86
C VAL A 79 -31.73 -7.49 -9.41
N MET A 80 -33.03 -7.16 -9.41
CA MET A 80 -33.55 -5.92 -9.94
C MET A 80 -33.50 -4.82 -8.88
N VAL A 81 -32.95 -3.66 -9.26
CA VAL A 81 -32.89 -2.45 -8.41
C VAL A 81 -33.51 -1.30 -9.21
N ASP A 82 -34.55 -0.66 -8.65
CA ASP A 82 -35.30 0.39 -9.38
C ASP A 82 -34.47 1.67 -9.62
N SER A 83 -33.66 2.07 -8.59
CA SER A 83 -32.74 3.21 -8.72
C SER A 83 -31.58 3.06 -7.75
N VAL A 84 -30.39 3.45 -8.18
CA VAL A 84 -29.19 3.45 -7.34
C VAL A 84 -28.60 4.84 -7.32
N THR A 85 -28.46 5.41 -6.13
CA THR A 85 -27.85 6.73 -5.92
C THR A 85 -26.72 6.62 -4.90
N ALA A 86 -25.67 7.40 -5.11
CA ALA A 86 -24.57 7.51 -4.16
C ALA A 86 -24.82 8.69 -3.19
N ASP A 87 -24.78 8.42 -1.90
CA ASP A 87 -24.77 9.43 -0.84
C ASP A 87 -23.33 9.59 -0.35
N VAL A 88 -22.56 10.46 -0.99
CA VAL A 88 -21.13 10.67 -0.70
C VAL A 88 -20.90 11.08 0.76
N PRO A 89 -21.63 12.06 1.36
CA PRO A 89 -21.47 12.37 2.77
C PRO A 89 -21.63 11.17 3.69
N LYS A 90 -22.58 10.28 3.40
CA LYS A 90 -22.78 9.05 4.18
C LYS A 90 -21.66 8.03 3.97
N MET A 91 -21.10 7.90 2.76
CA MET A 91 -19.91 7.08 2.49
C MET A 91 -18.71 7.60 3.29
N ILE A 92 -18.50 8.90 3.32
CA ILE A 92 -17.44 9.54 4.12
C ILE A 92 -17.68 9.32 5.61
N ALA A 93 -18.90 9.53 6.12
CA ALA A 93 -19.22 9.26 7.52
C ALA A 93 -18.97 7.80 7.91
N ARG A 94 -19.32 6.84 7.05
CA ARG A 94 -19.04 5.41 7.27
C ARG A 94 -17.53 5.13 7.28
N LYS A 95 -16.76 5.72 6.39
CA LYS A 95 -15.30 5.63 6.37
C LYS A 95 -14.71 6.14 7.69
N GLU A 96 -15.16 7.31 8.19
CA GLU A 96 -14.70 7.88 9.47
C GLU A 96 -15.07 6.98 10.66
N GLU A 97 -16.23 6.35 10.64
CA GLU A 97 -16.63 5.38 11.66
C GLU A 97 -15.66 4.18 11.70
N VAL A 98 -15.27 3.64 10.53
CA VAL A 98 -14.30 2.53 10.42
C VAL A 98 -12.95 2.94 11.00
N VAL A 99 -12.45 4.11 10.58
CA VAL A 99 -11.19 4.68 11.08
C VAL A 99 -11.23 4.86 12.61
N GLY A 100 -12.30 5.49 13.12
CA GLY A 100 -12.46 5.73 14.55
C GLY A 100 -12.54 4.45 15.39
N ASN A 101 -13.14 3.38 14.86
CA ASN A 101 -13.21 2.08 15.55
C ASN A 101 -11.83 1.42 15.61
N LEU A 102 -11.07 1.44 14.51
CA LEU A 102 -9.74 0.81 14.45
C LEU A 102 -8.72 1.57 15.30
N THR A 103 -8.67 2.90 15.20
CA THR A 103 -7.72 3.70 15.99
C THR A 103 -7.96 3.59 17.49
N LYS A 104 -9.23 3.47 17.92
CA LYS A 104 -9.58 3.14 19.32
C LYS A 104 -9.15 1.71 19.69
N GLY A 105 -9.28 0.76 18.76
CA GLY A 105 -8.82 -0.61 18.95
C GLY A 105 -7.32 -0.66 19.21
N ASP A 106 -6.51 0.02 18.40
CA ASP A 106 -5.05 0.07 18.55
C ASP A 106 -4.63 0.70 19.88
N ALA A 107 -5.24 1.84 20.26
CA ALA A 107 -5.00 2.43 21.56
C ALA A 107 -5.35 1.45 22.71
N GLY A 108 -6.44 0.69 22.56
CA GLY A 108 -6.83 -0.36 23.50
C GLY A 108 -5.81 -1.49 23.59
N LEU A 109 -5.26 -1.93 22.43
CA LEU A 109 -4.24 -2.98 22.38
C LEU A 109 -2.92 -2.53 23.01
N LEU A 110 -2.45 -1.33 22.74
CA LEU A 110 -1.27 -0.75 23.37
C LEU A 110 -1.43 -0.73 24.90
N LYS A 111 -2.54 -0.20 25.39
CA LYS A 111 -2.85 -0.16 26.83
C LYS A 111 -2.94 -1.54 27.46
N THR A 112 -3.60 -2.50 26.81
CA THR A 112 -3.79 -3.87 27.35
C THR A 112 -2.46 -4.62 27.44
N ASN A 113 -1.51 -4.34 26.53
CA ASN A 113 -0.16 -4.90 26.58
C ASN A 113 0.79 -4.13 27.52
N GLY A 114 0.32 -3.11 28.25
CA GLY A 114 1.11 -2.38 29.22
C GLY A 114 2.08 -1.36 28.61
N VAL A 115 1.91 -0.96 27.37
CA VAL A 115 2.72 0.07 26.72
C VAL A 115 2.39 1.44 27.31
N THR A 116 3.41 2.20 27.76
CA THR A 116 3.26 3.58 28.22
C THR A 116 3.12 4.50 27.01
N MET A 117 2.03 5.25 26.93
CA MET A 117 1.67 6.06 25.78
C MET A 117 1.96 7.54 26.05
N PHE A 118 2.71 8.20 25.16
CA PHE A 118 3.02 9.62 25.18
C PHE A 118 2.42 10.30 23.95
N GLU A 119 1.63 11.34 24.16
CA GLU A 119 0.86 12.03 23.12
C GLU A 119 1.52 13.38 22.80
N GLY A 120 2.32 13.41 21.73
CA GLY A 120 3.09 14.58 21.33
C GLY A 120 4.28 14.24 20.46
N MET A 121 5.22 15.16 20.38
CA MET A 121 6.41 15.07 19.54
C MET A 121 7.60 14.49 20.32
N ALA A 122 8.43 13.72 19.62
CA ALA A 122 9.68 13.21 20.13
C ALA A 122 10.85 13.73 19.29
N LYS A 123 11.97 14.07 19.96
CA LYS A 123 13.25 14.38 19.33
C LYS A 123 14.34 13.52 19.93
N LEU A 124 15.04 12.76 19.09
CA LEU A 124 16.13 11.88 19.50
C LEU A 124 17.44 12.65 19.59
N HIS A 125 18.15 12.46 20.69
CA HIS A 125 19.47 12.98 20.99
C HIS A 125 20.49 11.86 21.21
N ALA A 126 21.76 12.22 21.40
CA ALA A 126 22.83 11.29 21.74
C ALA A 126 22.49 10.44 22.98
N GLY A 127 23.04 9.23 23.04
CA GLY A 127 22.84 8.35 24.19
C GLY A 127 21.42 7.83 24.37
N ARG A 128 20.62 7.84 23.30
CA ARG A 128 19.22 7.39 23.29
C ARG A 128 18.31 8.21 24.22
N GLN A 129 18.65 9.49 24.37
CA GLN A 129 17.80 10.47 25.05
C GLN A 129 16.69 10.92 24.10
N VAL A 130 15.46 10.91 24.55
CA VAL A 130 14.30 11.36 23.77
C VAL A 130 13.65 12.55 24.47
N ALA A 131 13.80 13.73 23.88
CA ALA A 131 13.09 14.93 24.34
C ALA A 131 11.64 14.84 23.86
N PHE A 132 10.72 14.66 24.78
CA PHE A 132 9.28 14.61 24.52
C PHE A 132 8.66 15.99 24.72
N THR A 133 7.79 16.40 23.81
CA THR A 133 6.97 17.61 23.92
C THR A 133 5.50 17.26 23.69
N ALA A 134 4.68 17.37 24.73
CA ALA A 134 3.25 17.12 24.66
C ALA A 134 2.53 18.19 23.84
N HIS A 135 1.28 17.92 23.40
CA HIS A 135 0.47 18.86 22.64
C HIS A 135 0.15 20.17 23.39
N ASP A 136 0.17 20.17 24.71
CA ASP A 136 0.00 21.38 25.53
C ASP A 136 1.30 22.20 25.70
N GLY A 137 2.40 21.75 25.08
CA GLY A 137 3.71 22.38 25.14
C GLY A 137 4.56 21.96 26.36
N SER A 138 4.06 21.14 27.26
CA SER A 138 4.85 20.58 28.35
C SER A 138 5.94 19.63 27.83
N THR A 139 7.10 19.63 28.46
CA THR A 139 8.26 18.84 28.03
C THR A 139 8.72 17.86 29.10
N GLU A 140 9.21 16.72 28.68
CA GLU A 140 9.80 15.70 29.54
C GLU A 140 10.95 15.00 28.80
N ASP A 141 12.03 14.71 29.54
CA ASP A 141 13.14 13.89 29.03
C ASP A 141 12.91 12.42 29.36
N LEU A 142 12.98 11.58 28.31
CA LEU A 142 12.87 10.13 28.39
C LEU A 142 14.21 9.51 28.02
N GLU A 143 14.52 8.36 28.62
CA GLU A 143 15.74 7.59 28.34
C GLU A 143 15.37 6.14 28.07
N ALA A 144 16.04 5.51 27.09
CA ALA A 144 15.83 4.10 26.79
C ALA A 144 17.14 3.34 26.57
N ASP A 145 17.11 2.04 26.80
CA ASP A 145 18.18 1.15 26.38
C ASP A 145 18.15 0.92 24.85
N ASN A 146 16.98 1.02 24.23
CA ASN A 146 16.78 0.97 22.77
C ASN A 146 15.72 1.98 22.33
N VAL A 147 15.92 2.59 21.15
CA VAL A 147 14.93 3.46 20.50
C VAL A 147 14.58 2.89 19.12
N ILE A 148 13.30 2.78 18.81
CA ILE A 148 12.82 2.34 17.49
C ILE A 148 12.15 3.54 16.81
N ILE A 149 12.71 3.99 15.69
CA ILE A 149 12.15 5.07 14.86
C ILE A 149 11.18 4.45 13.87
N ALA A 150 9.88 4.82 13.95
CA ALA A 150 8.80 4.32 13.13
C ALA A 150 7.90 5.47 12.62
N THR A 151 8.52 6.60 12.28
CA THR A 151 7.81 7.86 11.94
C THR A 151 7.15 7.85 10.56
N GLY A 152 7.42 6.83 9.76
CA GLY A 152 6.71 6.58 8.50
C GLY A 152 7.06 7.58 7.39
N SER A 153 6.06 7.95 6.61
CA SER A 153 6.21 8.78 5.42
C SER A 153 5.08 9.80 5.26
N VAL A 154 5.32 10.80 4.40
CA VAL A 154 4.33 11.81 4.00
C VAL A 154 4.25 11.89 2.48
N PRO A 155 3.13 12.39 1.89
CA PRO A 155 3.04 12.62 0.45
C PRO A 155 4.15 13.54 -0.06
N VAL A 156 4.57 13.32 -1.30
CA VAL A 156 5.51 14.22 -1.98
C VAL A 156 4.73 15.40 -2.55
N GLU A 157 5.14 16.60 -2.21
CA GLU A 157 4.69 17.83 -2.85
C GLU A 157 5.57 18.15 -4.04
N ILE A 158 4.98 18.65 -5.12
CA ILE A 158 5.71 19.05 -6.32
C ILE A 158 5.53 20.55 -6.60
N PRO A 159 6.62 21.29 -6.89
CA PRO A 159 6.55 22.73 -7.13
C PRO A 159 5.56 23.15 -8.22
N PRO A 160 5.38 22.39 -9.33
CA PRO A 160 4.42 22.74 -10.37
C PRO A 160 2.95 22.67 -9.93
N SER A 161 2.64 21.96 -8.84
CA SER A 161 1.27 21.79 -8.34
C SER A 161 1.25 21.88 -6.82
N PRO A 162 1.42 23.12 -6.26
CA PRO A 162 1.33 23.31 -4.82
C PRO A 162 -0.07 22.99 -4.33
N LEU A 163 -0.16 22.34 -3.15
CA LEU A 163 -1.44 21.99 -2.57
C LEU A 163 -2.22 23.24 -2.16
N THR A 164 -3.54 23.12 -2.26
CA THR A 164 -4.50 24.11 -1.73
C THR A 164 -5.47 23.41 -0.80
N ASP A 165 -6.22 24.15 0.00
CA ASP A 165 -7.10 23.55 1.01
C ASP A 165 -8.20 22.66 0.41
N GLU A 166 -8.70 22.96 -0.82
CA GLU A 166 -9.87 22.28 -1.36
C GLU A 166 -9.74 21.78 -2.80
N LEU A 167 -8.95 22.45 -3.66
CA LEU A 167 -8.97 22.20 -5.10
C LEU A 167 -7.79 21.33 -5.58
N ILE A 168 -6.61 21.52 -5.02
CA ILE A 168 -5.41 20.73 -5.32
C ILE A 168 -5.03 20.06 -4.01
N VAL A 169 -5.28 18.75 -3.91
CA VAL A 169 -5.11 18.01 -2.67
C VAL A 169 -4.16 16.83 -2.86
N ASP A 170 -3.62 16.32 -1.77
CA ASP A 170 -2.93 15.05 -1.72
C ASP A 170 -3.93 13.87 -1.53
N SER A 171 -3.41 12.68 -1.27
CA SER A 171 -4.22 11.50 -0.99
C SER A 171 -5.13 11.66 0.24
N THR A 172 -4.71 12.45 1.23
CA THR A 172 -5.50 12.70 2.44
C THR A 172 -6.74 13.54 2.12
N GLY A 173 -6.54 14.65 1.39
CA GLY A 173 -7.65 15.50 0.97
C GLY A 173 -8.63 14.80 0.03
N ALA A 174 -8.12 13.93 -0.86
CA ALA A 174 -8.95 13.14 -1.77
C ALA A 174 -9.90 12.16 -1.06
N LEU A 175 -9.55 11.70 0.13
CA LEU A 175 -10.39 10.83 0.97
C LEU A 175 -11.50 11.59 1.71
N ALA A 176 -11.51 12.93 1.64
CA ALA A 176 -12.45 13.80 2.37
C ALA A 176 -13.44 14.54 1.48
N PHE A 177 -13.43 14.36 0.16
CA PHE A 177 -14.38 15.01 -0.75
C PHE A 177 -15.83 14.71 -0.34
N GLN A 178 -16.63 15.77 -0.23
CA GLN A 178 -18.04 15.67 0.19
C GLN A 178 -19.01 15.55 -0.99
N ALA A 179 -18.50 15.72 -2.22
CA ALA A 179 -19.27 15.58 -3.45
C ALA A 179 -18.36 14.98 -4.54
N VAL A 180 -18.97 14.37 -5.54
CA VAL A 180 -18.27 13.85 -6.72
C VAL A 180 -17.88 15.05 -7.60
N PRO A 181 -16.57 15.30 -7.86
CA PRO A 181 -16.18 16.31 -8.85
C PRO A 181 -16.65 15.84 -10.24
N GLU A 182 -17.18 16.75 -11.05
CA GLU A 182 -17.58 16.40 -12.42
C GLU A 182 -16.37 15.95 -13.23
N ARG A 183 -15.27 16.70 -13.13
CA ARG A 183 -14.00 16.38 -13.79
C ARG A 183 -12.83 16.40 -12.81
N LEU A 184 -12.14 15.28 -12.68
CA LEU A 184 -11.05 15.07 -11.73
C LEU A 184 -9.72 14.79 -12.45
N GLY A 185 -8.72 15.62 -12.17
CA GLY A 185 -7.34 15.34 -12.57
C GLY A 185 -6.57 14.61 -11.47
N VAL A 186 -5.79 13.62 -11.83
CA VAL A 186 -4.89 12.90 -10.92
C VAL A 186 -3.47 13.00 -11.48
N ILE A 187 -2.57 13.62 -10.73
CA ILE A 187 -1.15 13.71 -11.09
C ILE A 187 -0.43 12.51 -10.49
N GLY A 188 -0.01 11.57 -11.35
CA GLY A 188 0.57 10.28 -11.01
C GLY A 188 -0.42 9.12 -11.16
N ALA A 189 -0.06 8.14 -11.99
CA ALA A 189 -0.82 6.90 -12.21
C ALA A 189 -0.19 5.69 -11.48
N GLY A 190 0.41 5.94 -10.31
CA GLY A 190 0.85 4.91 -9.38
C GLY A 190 -0.32 4.32 -8.57
N ILE A 191 -0.02 3.42 -7.62
CA ILE A 191 -1.02 2.69 -6.82
C ILE A 191 -2.07 3.61 -6.22
N ILE A 192 -1.65 4.67 -5.52
CA ILE A 192 -2.55 5.61 -4.82
C ILE A 192 -3.42 6.38 -5.83
N GLY A 193 -2.82 6.86 -6.92
CA GLY A 193 -3.56 7.60 -7.96
C GLY A 193 -4.62 6.73 -8.65
N LEU A 194 -4.29 5.47 -8.94
CA LEU A 194 -5.23 4.50 -9.52
C LEU A 194 -6.38 4.16 -8.57
N GLU A 195 -6.08 3.91 -7.29
CA GLU A 195 -7.11 3.59 -6.29
C GLU A 195 -8.09 4.75 -6.10
N LEU A 196 -7.57 5.96 -5.84
CA LEU A 196 -8.41 7.15 -5.63
C LEU A 196 -9.14 7.57 -6.91
N GLY A 197 -8.45 7.53 -8.07
CA GLY A 197 -9.09 7.74 -9.36
C GLY A 197 -10.25 6.77 -9.62
N SER A 198 -10.06 5.48 -9.27
CA SER A 198 -11.12 4.46 -9.39
C SER A 198 -12.32 4.75 -8.51
N VAL A 199 -12.13 5.20 -7.26
CA VAL A 199 -13.23 5.56 -6.36
C VAL A 199 -14.13 6.61 -7.02
N TRP A 200 -13.55 7.71 -7.45
CA TRP A 200 -14.31 8.85 -7.97
C TRP A 200 -14.87 8.59 -9.37
N SER A 201 -14.13 7.84 -10.22
CA SER A 201 -14.64 7.39 -11.53
C SER A 201 -15.90 6.52 -11.40
N ARG A 202 -15.90 5.55 -10.46
CA ARG A 202 -17.06 4.70 -10.18
C ARG A 202 -18.28 5.49 -9.72
N LEU A 203 -18.05 6.59 -8.99
CA LEU A 203 -19.10 7.49 -8.51
C LEU A 203 -19.59 8.47 -9.57
N GLY A 204 -18.94 8.54 -10.75
CA GLY A 204 -19.40 9.31 -11.90
C GLY A 204 -18.51 10.48 -12.34
N SER A 205 -17.33 10.65 -11.73
CA SER A 205 -16.36 11.65 -12.17
C SER A 205 -15.69 11.25 -13.51
N ASP A 206 -15.48 12.22 -14.40
CA ASP A 206 -14.57 12.09 -15.55
C ASP A 206 -13.14 12.21 -15.06
N VAL A 207 -12.39 11.08 -15.02
CA VAL A 207 -11.09 10.98 -14.40
C VAL A 207 -9.98 10.89 -15.42
N VAL A 208 -9.06 11.87 -15.37
CA VAL A 208 -7.83 11.91 -16.18
C VAL A 208 -6.60 11.75 -15.28
N LEU A 209 -5.78 10.72 -15.54
CA LEU A 209 -4.52 10.50 -14.83
C LEU A 209 -3.36 10.95 -15.71
N LEU A 210 -2.53 11.85 -15.21
CA LEU A 210 -1.35 12.40 -15.89
C LEU A 210 -0.10 11.76 -15.29
N GLU A 211 0.55 10.87 -16.06
CA GLU A 211 1.72 10.12 -15.63
C GLU A 211 2.96 10.52 -16.42
N ALA A 212 3.99 10.95 -15.70
CA ALA A 212 5.24 11.40 -16.31
C ALA A 212 6.07 10.28 -16.97
N LEU A 213 5.90 9.05 -16.48
CA LEU A 213 6.59 7.88 -17.03
C LEU A 213 5.92 7.40 -18.32
N GLU A 214 6.73 6.89 -19.24
CA GLU A 214 6.25 6.31 -20.50
C GLU A 214 5.67 4.89 -20.32
N ASN A 215 6.06 4.20 -19.26
CA ASN A 215 5.61 2.84 -18.95
C ASN A 215 4.58 2.87 -17.84
N PHE A 216 3.44 2.22 -18.07
CA PHE A 216 2.41 2.06 -17.06
C PHE A 216 2.80 1.01 -16.03
N LEU A 217 2.66 1.34 -14.75
CA LEU A 217 2.96 0.46 -13.59
C LEU A 217 4.30 -0.29 -13.71
N PRO A 218 5.44 0.40 -13.77
CA PRO A 218 6.75 -0.23 -13.97
C PRO A 218 7.11 -1.34 -12.96
N PRO A 219 6.64 -1.31 -11.69
CA PRO A 219 6.93 -2.38 -10.73
C PRO A 219 6.17 -3.69 -11.01
N ALA A 220 5.07 -3.64 -11.77
CA ALA A 220 4.27 -4.82 -12.08
C ALA A 220 4.82 -5.55 -13.33
N ASP A 221 4.59 -6.87 -13.39
CA ASP A 221 4.85 -7.66 -14.59
C ASP A 221 4.16 -7.04 -15.82
N ARG A 222 4.83 -7.00 -16.97
CA ARG A 222 4.31 -6.32 -18.19
C ARG A 222 2.97 -6.86 -18.67
N GLN A 223 2.73 -8.16 -18.51
CA GLN A 223 1.43 -8.75 -18.88
C GLN A 223 0.33 -8.24 -17.95
N VAL A 224 0.63 -8.12 -16.65
CA VAL A 224 -0.26 -7.53 -15.64
C VAL A 224 -0.54 -6.06 -15.96
N ALA A 225 0.50 -5.25 -16.15
CA ALA A 225 0.35 -3.82 -16.47
C ALA A 225 -0.49 -3.60 -17.74
N LYS A 226 -0.27 -4.41 -18.78
CA LYS A 226 -1.03 -4.34 -20.02
C LYS A 226 -2.52 -4.69 -19.84
N GLU A 227 -2.82 -5.73 -19.08
CA GLU A 227 -4.23 -6.10 -18.80
C GLU A 227 -4.91 -5.06 -17.94
N ALA A 228 -4.23 -4.56 -16.90
CA ALA A 228 -4.71 -3.49 -16.04
C ALA A 228 -5.07 -2.22 -16.84
N ALA A 229 -4.14 -1.74 -17.69
CA ALA A 229 -4.39 -0.57 -18.54
C ALA A 229 -5.63 -0.73 -19.43
N LYS A 230 -5.81 -1.94 -20.02
CA LYS A 230 -6.99 -2.26 -20.84
C LYS A 230 -8.28 -2.21 -20.01
N LEU A 231 -8.26 -2.76 -18.79
CA LEU A 231 -9.43 -2.81 -17.91
C LEU A 231 -9.80 -1.42 -17.39
N TYR A 232 -8.84 -0.61 -16.96
CA TYR A 232 -9.09 0.77 -16.53
C TYR A 232 -9.63 1.65 -17.65
N LYS A 233 -9.09 1.50 -18.87
CA LYS A 233 -9.61 2.20 -20.04
C LYS A 233 -11.07 1.79 -20.33
N LYS A 234 -11.41 0.50 -20.20
CA LYS A 234 -12.80 0.02 -20.34
C LYS A 234 -13.74 0.61 -19.29
N GLN A 235 -13.22 0.90 -18.10
CA GLN A 235 -13.94 1.54 -16.99
C GLN A 235 -14.05 3.07 -17.15
N GLY A 236 -13.48 3.66 -18.20
CA GLY A 236 -13.58 5.09 -18.49
C GLY A 236 -12.46 5.95 -17.90
N MET A 237 -11.44 5.36 -17.26
CA MET A 237 -10.29 6.13 -16.80
C MET A 237 -9.34 6.47 -17.96
N ASP A 238 -9.05 7.76 -18.15
CA ASP A 238 -8.10 8.26 -19.15
C ASP A 238 -6.71 8.37 -18.54
N ILE A 239 -5.84 7.37 -18.81
CA ILE A 239 -4.47 7.31 -18.30
C ILE A 239 -3.52 7.77 -19.40
N ARG A 240 -2.88 8.92 -19.20
CA ARG A 240 -1.96 9.53 -20.16
C ARG A 240 -0.52 9.40 -19.68
N LEU A 241 0.22 8.55 -20.37
CA LEU A 241 1.64 8.29 -20.10
C LEU A 241 2.54 9.32 -20.81
N GLY A 242 3.78 9.49 -20.34
CA GLY A 242 4.72 10.48 -20.89
C GLY A 242 4.22 11.91 -20.73
N THR A 243 3.31 12.17 -19.80
CA THR A 243 2.66 13.46 -19.60
C THR A 243 3.18 14.13 -18.33
N ARG A 244 4.01 15.15 -18.51
CA ARG A 244 4.66 15.87 -17.40
C ARG A 244 3.92 17.16 -17.08
N VAL A 245 3.38 17.27 -15.88
CA VAL A 245 2.79 18.51 -15.38
C VAL A 245 3.85 19.56 -15.16
N THR A 246 3.64 20.76 -15.71
CA THR A 246 4.55 21.91 -15.68
C THR A 246 4.02 23.06 -14.82
N GLY A 247 2.72 23.10 -14.53
CA GLY A 247 2.10 24.10 -13.68
C GLY A 247 0.64 23.84 -13.39
N THR A 248 0.13 24.52 -12.37
CA THR A 248 -1.31 24.58 -12.07
C THR A 248 -1.70 26.01 -11.72
N GLU A 249 -2.90 26.43 -12.15
CA GLU A 249 -3.50 27.72 -11.83
C GLU A 249 -4.92 27.52 -11.30
N VAL A 250 -5.21 28.12 -10.14
CA VAL A 250 -6.55 28.14 -9.57
C VAL A 250 -7.31 29.33 -10.13
N ASN A 251 -8.42 29.07 -10.81
CA ASN A 251 -9.28 30.06 -11.43
C ASN A 251 -10.72 29.92 -10.90
N GLY A 252 -11.05 30.65 -9.84
CA GLY A 252 -12.33 30.53 -9.13
C GLY A 252 -12.43 29.17 -8.43
N ASP A 253 -13.40 28.36 -8.84
CA ASP A 253 -13.70 27.02 -8.32
C ASP A 253 -13.10 25.88 -9.17
N LYS A 254 -12.22 26.21 -10.11
CA LYS A 254 -11.56 25.23 -11.01
C LYS A 254 -10.06 25.38 -11.01
N VAL A 255 -9.38 24.32 -11.47
CA VAL A 255 -7.93 24.26 -11.62
C VAL A 255 -7.57 24.01 -13.07
N THR A 256 -6.77 24.89 -13.67
CA THR A 256 -6.15 24.65 -14.98
C THR A 256 -4.80 24.00 -14.74
N VAL A 257 -4.59 22.81 -15.32
CA VAL A 257 -3.31 22.07 -15.28
C VAL A 257 -2.63 22.25 -16.61
N MET A 258 -1.39 22.73 -16.57
CA MET A 258 -0.47 22.84 -17.73
C MET A 258 0.46 21.63 -17.70
N TYR A 259 0.64 21.00 -18.85
CA TYR A 259 1.52 19.84 -18.99
C TYR A 259 2.14 19.76 -20.38
N THR A 260 3.21 19.00 -20.52
CA THR A 260 3.85 18.68 -21.80
C THR A 260 3.73 17.19 -22.06
N ASP A 261 3.32 16.83 -23.27
CA ASP A 261 3.25 15.46 -23.78
C ASP A 261 3.94 15.33 -25.16
N ALA A 262 3.73 14.22 -25.86
CA ALA A 262 4.29 13.99 -27.19
C ALA A 262 3.84 15.01 -28.25
N ASN A 263 2.75 15.76 -28.01
CA ASN A 263 2.20 16.78 -28.90
C ASN A 263 2.67 18.21 -28.50
N GLY A 264 3.50 18.34 -27.47
CA GLY A 264 3.98 19.61 -26.93
C GLY A 264 3.18 20.09 -25.73
N ASP A 265 3.19 21.42 -25.51
CA ASP A 265 2.53 22.02 -24.36
C ASP A 265 1.00 22.01 -24.51
N GLN A 266 0.33 21.57 -23.47
CA GLN A 266 -1.12 21.40 -23.38
C GLN A 266 -1.64 22.03 -22.08
N SER A 267 -2.94 22.27 -22.02
CA SER A 267 -3.63 22.65 -20.78
C SER A 267 -5.06 22.11 -20.72
N GLU A 268 -5.50 21.73 -19.53
CA GLU A 268 -6.87 21.28 -19.27
C GLU A 268 -7.38 21.78 -17.93
N THR A 269 -8.70 21.94 -17.83
CA THR A 269 -9.34 22.43 -16.62
C THR A 269 -10.13 21.33 -15.93
N PHE A 270 -10.02 21.28 -14.61
CA PHE A 270 -10.62 20.30 -13.70
C PHE A 270 -11.34 20.99 -12.55
N ASP A 271 -12.29 20.30 -11.93
CA ASP A 271 -12.92 20.76 -10.69
C ASP A 271 -12.00 20.55 -9.48
N LYS A 272 -11.27 19.44 -9.47
CA LYS A 272 -10.29 19.11 -8.44
C LYS A 272 -9.10 18.38 -9.02
N ILE A 273 -7.96 18.49 -8.31
CA ILE A 273 -6.72 17.78 -8.63
C ILE A 273 -6.28 16.98 -7.42
N ILE A 274 -5.88 15.72 -7.66
CA ILE A 274 -5.17 14.87 -6.67
C ILE A 274 -3.71 14.79 -7.07
N VAL A 275 -2.80 15.16 -6.17
CA VAL A 275 -1.35 14.95 -6.34
C VAL A 275 -0.96 13.64 -5.66
N ALA A 276 -0.60 12.62 -6.45
CA ALA A 276 -0.30 11.26 -6.02
C ALA A 276 1.01 10.72 -6.63
N VAL A 277 2.07 11.52 -6.58
CA VAL A 277 3.37 11.26 -7.24
C VAL A 277 4.36 10.49 -6.38
N GLY A 278 3.94 9.98 -5.25
CA GLY A 278 4.74 9.18 -4.33
C GLY A 278 4.77 9.72 -2.91
N ARG A 279 5.63 9.11 -2.10
CA ARG A 279 5.79 9.43 -0.68
C ARG A 279 7.28 9.62 -0.36
N ARG A 280 7.60 10.38 0.68
CA ARG A 280 8.95 10.57 1.21
C ARG A 280 8.99 10.21 2.69
N PRO A 281 10.15 9.77 3.23
CA PRO A 281 10.28 9.47 4.65
C PRO A 281 10.02 10.72 5.50
N TYR A 282 9.50 10.52 6.71
CA TYR A 282 9.23 11.62 7.63
C TYR A 282 10.28 11.64 8.76
N THR A 283 11.25 12.53 8.62
CA THR A 283 12.36 12.73 9.58
C THR A 283 12.46 14.17 10.11
N GLU A 284 11.52 15.03 9.73
CA GLU A 284 11.53 16.45 10.10
C GLU A 284 11.36 16.64 11.60
N GLY A 285 12.31 17.37 12.20
CA GLY A 285 12.30 17.68 13.64
C GLY A 285 12.58 16.50 14.55
N LEU A 286 12.78 15.29 14.00
CA LEU A 286 12.98 14.05 14.72
C LEU A 286 14.38 13.91 15.32
N LEU A 287 15.42 14.29 14.57
CA LEU A 287 16.82 14.04 14.92
C LEU A 287 17.48 15.30 15.49
N GLY A 288 18.08 15.19 16.65
CA GLY A 288 19.04 16.16 17.15
C GLY A 288 20.33 16.10 16.32
N ALA A 289 21.06 17.20 16.25
CA ALA A 289 22.36 17.24 15.55
C ALA A 289 23.39 16.26 16.14
N ASP A 290 23.15 15.80 17.35
CA ASP A 290 23.97 14.88 18.14
C ASP A 290 23.43 13.44 18.16
N SER A 291 22.34 13.14 17.45
CA SER A 291 21.67 11.83 17.51
C SER A 291 22.53 10.66 17.02
N GLY A 292 23.49 10.93 16.13
CA GLY A 292 24.34 9.91 15.50
C GLY A 292 23.61 9.04 14.45
N VAL A 293 22.39 9.44 14.04
CA VAL A 293 21.61 8.75 13.01
C VAL A 293 21.83 9.46 11.68
N ASP A 294 22.30 8.72 10.69
CA ASP A 294 22.57 9.22 9.34
C ASP A 294 21.36 9.06 8.40
N LEU A 295 21.17 10.06 7.55
CA LEU A 295 20.18 10.08 6.48
C LEU A 295 20.87 9.97 5.11
N ASP A 296 20.21 9.26 4.19
CA ASP A 296 20.65 9.26 2.79
C ASP A 296 20.22 10.55 2.05
N GLU A 297 20.62 10.65 0.77
CA GLU A 297 20.33 11.82 -0.09
C GLU A 297 18.82 12.03 -0.36
N ARG A 298 17.98 11.06 -0.03
CA ARG A 298 16.50 11.10 -0.16
C ARG A 298 15.80 11.26 1.18
N GLY A 299 16.55 11.36 2.28
CA GLY A 299 16.04 11.54 3.63
C GLY A 299 15.63 10.25 4.34
N PHE A 300 15.94 9.06 3.80
CA PHE A 300 15.75 7.80 4.50
C PHE A 300 16.83 7.60 5.56
N ILE A 301 16.46 6.99 6.67
CA ILE A 301 17.42 6.57 7.71
C ILE A 301 18.21 5.36 7.18
N PHE A 302 19.55 5.43 7.28
CA PHE A 302 20.41 4.28 6.99
C PHE A 302 20.26 3.21 8.07
N VAL A 303 20.07 1.96 7.64
CA VAL A 303 20.02 0.78 8.50
C VAL A 303 20.71 -0.40 7.81
N ASP A 304 21.18 -1.34 8.62
CA ASP A 304 21.62 -2.65 8.15
C ASP A 304 20.44 -3.60 7.86
N GLU A 305 20.72 -4.85 7.50
CA GLU A 305 19.70 -5.89 7.25
C GLU A 305 18.86 -6.25 8.48
N THR A 306 19.26 -5.81 9.64
CA THR A 306 18.54 -6.01 10.91
C THR A 306 17.73 -4.80 11.35
N CYS A 307 17.68 -3.75 10.53
CA CYS A 307 17.09 -2.45 10.84
C CYS A 307 17.83 -1.65 11.94
N LEU A 308 19.10 -1.98 12.24
CA LEU A 308 19.95 -1.22 13.17
C LEU A 308 20.60 -0.05 12.43
N THR A 309 20.58 1.15 13.04
CA THR A 309 21.28 2.33 12.54
C THR A 309 22.74 2.35 13.00
N ASP A 310 23.54 3.31 12.51
CA ASP A 310 24.92 3.52 12.99
C ASP A 310 24.97 3.99 14.45
N ALA A 311 23.90 4.56 15.00
CA ALA A 311 23.79 4.93 16.40
C ALA A 311 23.48 3.71 17.28
N PRO A 312 24.34 3.34 18.24
CA PRO A 312 24.17 2.13 19.04
C PRO A 312 22.83 2.10 19.80
N GLY A 313 22.05 1.02 19.62
CA GLY A 313 20.75 0.83 20.26
C GLY A 313 19.64 1.71 19.65
N VAL A 314 19.85 2.27 18.46
CA VAL A 314 18.83 2.99 17.69
C VAL A 314 18.50 2.20 16.45
N TRP A 315 17.23 1.89 16.28
CA TRP A 315 16.67 1.09 15.18
C TRP A 315 15.71 1.96 14.37
N ALA A 316 15.50 1.65 13.10
CA ALA A 316 14.48 2.32 12.29
C ALA A 316 13.75 1.32 11.40
N VAL A 317 12.41 1.48 11.29
CA VAL A 317 11.53 0.52 10.61
C VAL A 317 10.40 1.22 9.83
N GLY A 318 9.83 0.53 8.86
CA GLY A 318 8.71 1.00 8.04
C GLY A 318 9.15 1.96 6.94
N ASP A 319 8.29 2.94 6.62
CA ASP A 319 8.49 3.84 5.48
C ASP A 319 9.67 4.82 5.65
N VAL A 320 10.20 4.96 6.87
CA VAL A 320 11.33 5.85 7.15
C VAL A 320 12.67 5.27 6.70
N VAL A 321 12.73 3.98 6.41
CA VAL A 321 13.89 3.27 5.84
C VAL A 321 13.67 2.88 4.38
N ARG A 322 14.74 2.55 3.67
CA ARG A 322 14.69 2.10 2.27
C ARG A 322 13.84 0.83 2.08
N GLY A 323 13.31 0.66 0.88
CA GLY A 323 12.45 -0.45 0.48
C GLY A 323 11.05 0.01 0.10
N PRO A 324 10.11 -0.92 -0.18
CA PRO A 324 8.74 -0.56 -0.51
C PRO A 324 8.04 0.03 0.73
N MET A 325 7.34 1.15 0.53
CA MET A 325 6.54 1.80 1.59
C MET A 325 5.21 1.06 1.77
N LEU A 326 5.27 -0.10 2.41
CA LEU A 326 4.14 -1.00 2.61
C LEU A 326 3.96 -1.29 4.10
N ALA A 327 2.71 -1.19 4.57
CA ALA A 327 2.38 -1.35 5.98
C ALA A 327 2.84 -2.71 6.54
N HIS A 328 2.59 -3.81 5.80
CA HIS A 328 2.96 -5.16 6.23
C HIS A 328 4.48 -5.37 6.28
N LYS A 329 5.28 -4.75 5.37
CA LYS A 329 6.75 -4.74 5.51
C LYS A 329 7.16 -4.11 6.85
N GLY A 330 6.62 -2.94 7.16
CA GLY A 330 6.93 -2.26 8.41
C GLY A 330 6.45 -3.02 9.65
N MET A 331 5.31 -3.72 9.60
CA MET A 331 4.81 -4.58 10.68
C MET A 331 5.80 -5.67 11.02
N GLU A 332 6.27 -6.42 10.00
CA GLU A 332 7.26 -7.50 10.18
C GLU A 332 8.63 -6.96 10.62
N GLU A 333 9.08 -5.83 10.10
CA GLU A 333 10.30 -5.16 10.59
C GLU A 333 10.18 -4.77 12.06
N GLY A 334 9.03 -4.23 12.49
CA GLY A 334 8.76 -3.85 13.87
C GLY A 334 8.79 -5.05 14.82
N ILE A 335 8.19 -6.17 14.43
CA ILE A 335 8.22 -7.44 15.18
C ILE A 335 9.66 -7.95 15.25
N MET A 336 10.35 -8.02 14.11
CA MET A 336 11.74 -8.48 14.03
C MET A 336 12.64 -7.70 14.97
N VAL A 337 12.57 -6.36 14.97
CA VAL A 337 13.41 -5.51 15.82
C VAL A 337 13.09 -5.73 17.30
N ALA A 338 11.82 -5.82 17.69
CA ALA A 338 11.44 -6.10 19.08
C ALA A 338 12.00 -7.45 19.57
N GLU A 339 11.95 -8.49 18.73
CA GLU A 339 12.49 -9.81 19.02
C GLU A 339 14.03 -9.81 19.11
N ARG A 340 14.72 -9.06 18.24
CA ARG A 340 16.17 -8.88 18.30
C ARG A 340 16.61 -8.18 19.58
N ILE A 341 15.91 -7.13 20.00
CA ILE A 341 16.16 -6.44 21.27
C ILE A 341 16.02 -7.43 22.46
N ALA A 342 15.07 -8.35 22.36
CA ALA A 342 14.88 -9.41 23.36
C ALA A 342 15.88 -10.60 23.21
N GLY A 343 16.86 -10.52 22.30
CA GLY A 343 17.93 -11.50 22.14
C GLY A 343 17.62 -12.67 21.21
N GLN A 344 16.54 -12.59 20.41
CA GLN A 344 16.25 -13.57 19.37
C GLN A 344 16.95 -13.20 18.04
N LEU A 345 16.88 -14.07 17.03
CA LEU A 345 17.53 -13.89 15.72
C LEU A 345 16.54 -14.03 14.55
N PRO A 346 15.42 -13.31 14.54
CA PRO A 346 14.51 -13.30 13.40
C PRO A 346 15.09 -12.54 12.20
N SER A 347 14.53 -12.79 11.03
CA SER A 347 14.82 -12.08 9.79
C SER A 347 13.54 -11.83 9.00
N VAL A 348 13.51 -10.79 8.19
CA VAL A 348 12.44 -10.52 7.22
C VAL A 348 12.92 -10.91 5.83
N ASN A 349 12.12 -11.68 5.12
CA ASN A 349 12.40 -12.03 3.73
C ASN A 349 11.87 -10.92 2.79
N TYR A 350 12.73 -9.99 2.43
CA TYR A 350 12.36 -8.84 1.60
C TYR A 350 12.03 -9.20 0.15
N ASP A 351 12.47 -10.37 -0.34
CA ASP A 351 12.14 -10.83 -1.69
C ASP A 351 10.68 -11.29 -1.82
N LEU A 352 10.01 -11.55 -0.70
CA LEU A 352 8.65 -12.05 -0.64
C LEU A 352 7.62 -11.05 -0.08
N VAL A 353 7.94 -9.76 -0.11
CA VAL A 353 6.97 -8.71 0.27
C VAL A 353 5.91 -8.58 -0.83
N PRO A 354 4.65 -8.96 -0.59
CA PRO A 354 3.61 -8.87 -1.61
C PRO A 354 3.19 -7.42 -1.86
N SER A 355 2.87 -7.12 -3.10
CA SER A 355 2.29 -5.83 -3.51
C SER A 355 0.85 -6.01 -3.96
N VAL A 356 -0.01 -5.06 -3.62
CA VAL A 356 -1.43 -5.09 -3.98
C VAL A 356 -1.91 -3.71 -4.43
N ILE A 357 -2.75 -3.69 -5.47
CA ILE A 357 -3.55 -2.54 -5.88
C ILE A 357 -5.01 -2.93 -5.74
N TYR A 358 -5.74 -2.23 -4.88
CA TYR A 358 -7.13 -2.57 -4.48
C TYR A 358 -8.20 -1.95 -5.39
N THR A 359 -7.89 -1.78 -6.65
CA THR A 359 -8.89 -1.43 -7.67
C THR A 359 -9.86 -2.59 -7.91
N HIS A 360 -10.74 -2.50 -8.88
CA HIS A 360 -11.50 -3.63 -9.37
C HIS A 360 -11.27 -3.76 -10.89
N PRO A 361 -10.77 -4.93 -11.37
CA PRO A 361 -10.22 -6.02 -10.54
C PRO A 361 -9.00 -5.58 -9.72
N GLU A 362 -8.73 -6.32 -8.65
CA GLU A 362 -7.51 -6.15 -7.87
C GLU A 362 -6.30 -6.66 -8.65
N ILE A 363 -5.13 -6.14 -8.29
CA ILE A 363 -3.85 -6.60 -8.84
C ILE A 363 -2.94 -6.94 -7.67
N ALA A 364 -2.36 -8.14 -7.66
CA ALA A 364 -1.43 -8.55 -6.64
C ALA A 364 -0.24 -9.31 -7.22
N TRP A 365 0.94 -9.14 -6.62
CA TRP A 365 2.12 -9.88 -7.01
C TRP A 365 3.09 -10.07 -5.85
N VAL A 366 3.92 -11.10 -5.95
CA VAL A 366 5.05 -11.39 -5.05
C VAL A 366 6.20 -12.00 -5.84
N GLY A 367 7.43 -11.73 -5.42
CA GLY A 367 8.63 -12.19 -6.08
C GLY A 367 8.96 -11.44 -7.37
N LYS A 368 9.73 -12.06 -8.25
CA LYS A 368 10.26 -11.47 -9.48
C LYS A 368 9.23 -11.44 -10.61
N THR A 369 9.21 -10.35 -11.38
CA THR A 369 8.51 -10.31 -12.67
C THR A 369 9.23 -11.15 -13.72
N GLU A 370 8.53 -11.55 -14.78
CA GLU A 370 9.15 -12.26 -15.91
C GLU A 370 10.29 -11.45 -16.53
N GLU A 371 10.18 -10.12 -16.57
CA GLU A 371 11.21 -9.22 -17.08
C GLU A 371 12.45 -9.20 -16.20
N GLN A 372 12.29 -9.26 -14.87
CA GLN A 372 13.40 -9.34 -13.92
C GLN A 372 14.13 -10.66 -14.03
N VAL A 373 13.42 -11.79 -14.04
CA VAL A 373 14.01 -13.12 -14.23
C VAL A 373 14.80 -13.18 -15.54
N LYS A 374 14.24 -12.64 -16.62
CA LYS A 374 14.93 -12.56 -17.92
C LYS A 374 16.17 -11.66 -17.89
N ALA A 375 16.11 -10.54 -17.16
CA ALA A 375 17.25 -9.61 -17.04
C ALA A 375 18.40 -10.22 -16.21
N ASP A 376 18.07 -11.05 -15.21
CA ASP A 376 19.04 -11.80 -14.39
C ASP A 376 19.72 -12.91 -15.21
N GLY A 377 19.18 -13.29 -16.36
CA GLY A 377 19.72 -14.32 -17.25
C GLY A 377 19.26 -15.73 -16.87
N ASP A 378 18.30 -15.86 -15.97
CA ASP A 378 17.80 -17.15 -15.50
C ASP A 378 16.90 -17.81 -16.57
N GLU A 379 17.02 -19.13 -16.74
CA GLU A 379 16.08 -19.90 -17.56
C GLU A 379 14.80 -20.16 -16.75
N TYR A 380 13.65 -19.79 -17.32
CA TYR A 380 12.37 -19.89 -16.63
C TYR A 380 11.27 -20.53 -17.49
N GLN A 381 10.18 -20.91 -16.83
CA GLN A 381 8.93 -21.34 -17.42
C GLN A 381 7.79 -20.49 -16.85
N VAL A 382 6.72 -20.31 -17.64
CA VAL A 382 5.55 -19.50 -17.24
C VAL A 382 4.29 -20.31 -17.44
N GLY A 383 3.48 -20.39 -16.40
CA GLY A 383 2.10 -20.84 -16.45
C GLY A 383 1.15 -19.67 -16.30
N THR A 384 0.04 -19.67 -17.04
CA THR A 384 -0.98 -18.64 -16.97
C THR A 384 -2.37 -19.27 -17.08
N PHE A 385 -3.28 -18.83 -16.21
CA PHE A 385 -4.67 -19.25 -16.22
C PHE A 385 -5.60 -18.04 -16.27
N PRO A 386 -6.43 -17.85 -17.30
CA PRO A 386 -7.39 -16.76 -17.38
C PRO A 386 -8.57 -17.01 -16.42
N MET A 387 -8.98 -16.01 -15.65
CA MET A 387 -10.11 -16.13 -14.72
C MET A 387 -11.44 -16.44 -15.46
N ALA A 388 -11.54 -16.11 -16.73
CA ALA A 388 -12.67 -16.49 -17.57
C ALA A 388 -12.85 -18.02 -17.73
N ALA A 389 -11.85 -18.83 -17.40
CA ALA A 389 -11.96 -20.29 -17.35
C ALA A 389 -12.30 -20.84 -15.95
N SER A 390 -12.35 -19.99 -14.93
CA SER A 390 -12.71 -20.39 -13.56
C SER A 390 -14.23 -20.47 -13.39
N GLY A 391 -14.73 -21.64 -12.96
CA GLY A 391 -16.15 -21.82 -12.65
C GLY A 391 -16.64 -20.89 -11.55
N ARG A 392 -15.81 -20.58 -10.54
CA ARG A 392 -16.16 -19.62 -9.49
C ARG A 392 -16.24 -18.19 -9.98
N ALA A 393 -15.30 -17.77 -10.83
CA ALA A 393 -15.33 -16.44 -11.44
C ALA A 393 -16.56 -16.25 -12.33
N MET A 394 -16.93 -17.28 -13.10
CA MET A 394 -18.17 -17.29 -13.88
C MET A 394 -19.42 -17.19 -12.98
N ALA A 395 -19.47 -17.96 -11.89
CA ALA A 395 -20.59 -17.92 -10.95
C ALA A 395 -20.73 -16.56 -10.25
N ASN A 396 -19.62 -15.86 -10.06
CA ASN A 396 -19.61 -14.52 -9.46
C ASN A 396 -19.93 -13.42 -10.51
N ASN A 397 -20.05 -13.75 -11.78
CA ASN A 397 -20.15 -12.79 -12.90
C ASN A 397 -18.95 -11.83 -12.97
N ASP A 398 -17.76 -12.29 -12.55
CA ASP A 398 -16.54 -11.48 -12.50
C ASP A 398 -15.35 -12.32 -12.99
N THR A 399 -15.13 -12.26 -14.30
CA THR A 399 -14.18 -13.13 -15.03
C THR A 399 -12.93 -12.39 -15.52
N ALA A 400 -12.76 -11.14 -15.12
CA ALA A 400 -11.64 -10.33 -15.59
C ALA A 400 -10.30 -10.83 -15.03
N GLY A 401 -9.25 -10.80 -15.87
CA GLY A 401 -7.89 -11.05 -15.45
C GLY A 401 -7.40 -12.48 -15.54
N PHE A 402 -6.34 -12.80 -14.81
CA PHE A 402 -5.63 -14.08 -14.86
C PHE A 402 -4.72 -14.28 -13.64
N CYS A 403 -4.32 -15.54 -13.38
CA CYS A 403 -3.20 -15.90 -12.53
C CYS A 403 -1.99 -16.27 -13.39
N LYS A 404 -0.78 -15.84 -13.00
CA LYS A 404 0.50 -16.13 -13.66
C LYS A 404 1.52 -16.60 -12.65
N VAL A 405 2.17 -17.72 -12.92
CA VAL A 405 3.29 -18.27 -12.15
C VAL A 405 4.53 -18.27 -13.02
N VAL A 406 5.63 -17.73 -12.49
CA VAL A 406 6.96 -17.77 -13.09
C VAL A 406 7.81 -18.72 -12.23
N ALA A 407 8.38 -19.76 -12.83
CA ALA A 407 9.18 -20.76 -12.13
C ALA A 407 10.54 -20.96 -12.81
N ASP A 408 11.56 -21.29 -12.03
CA ASP A 408 12.86 -21.69 -12.54
C ASP A 408 12.74 -22.95 -13.38
N LYS A 409 13.37 -22.96 -14.55
CA LYS A 409 13.23 -24.06 -15.50
C LYS A 409 13.89 -25.37 -15.04
N THR A 410 14.90 -25.26 -14.21
CA THR A 410 15.72 -26.42 -13.78
C THR A 410 15.20 -26.99 -12.47
N THR A 411 14.91 -26.15 -11.50
CA THR A 411 14.52 -26.54 -10.15
C THR A 411 13.02 -26.55 -9.94
N ASP A 412 12.27 -25.95 -10.86
CA ASP A 412 10.81 -25.68 -10.78
C ASP A 412 10.40 -24.77 -9.60
N ARG A 413 11.36 -24.19 -8.86
CA ARG A 413 11.10 -23.26 -7.77
C ARG A 413 10.29 -22.07 -8.28
N ILE A 414 9.27 -21.67 -7.55
CA ILE A 414 8.48 -20.49 -7.88
C ILE A 414 9.32 -19.23 -7.65
N LEU A 415 9.51 -18.43 -8.69
CA LEU A 415 10.27 -17.17 -8.69
C LEU A 415 9.37 -15.94 -8.52
N GLY A 416 8.13 -16.05 -8.98
CA GLY A 416 7.15 -14.97 -8.84
C GLY A 416 5.74 -15.40 -9.22
N VAL A 417 4.77 -14.74 -8.59
CA VAL A 417 3.34 -14.94 -8.86
C VAL A 417 2.66 -13.60 -9.05
N HIS A 418 1.81 -13.50 -10.06
CA HIS A 418 1.13 -12.28 -10.45
C HIS A 418 -0.34 -12.58 -10.73
N ILE A 419 -1.24 -11.84 -10.10
CA ILE A 419 -2.68 -12.06 -10.18
C ILE A 419 -3.36 -10.74 -10.57
N VAL A 420 -4.23 -10.81 -11.57
CA VAL A 420 -5.22 -9.78 -11.85
C VAL A 420 -6.58 -10.44 -11.72
N GLY A 421 -7.42 -9.97 -10.83
CA GLY A 421 -8.73 -10.59 -10.62
C GLY A 421 -9.39 -10.17 -9.32
N ASN A 422 -10.63 -10.58 -9.12
CA ASN A 422 -11.33 -10.38 -7.89
C ASN A 422 -10.66 -11.16 -6.75
N HIS A 423 -10.53 -10.55 -5.58
CA HIS A 423 -9.83 -11.11 -4.40
C HIS A 423 -8.36 -11.49 -4.64
N ALA A 424 -7.67 -10.85 -5.60
CA ALA A 424 -6.24 -11.08 -5.79
C ALA A 424 -5.43 -10.74 -4.53
N SER A 425 -5.88 -9.77 -3.74
CA SER A 425 -5.28 -9.39 -2.45
C SER A 425 -5.28 -10.52 -1.41
N GLU A 426 -6.32 -11.35 -1.41
CA GLU A 426 -6.41 -12.52 -0.52
C GLU A 426 -5.64 -13.71 -1.09
N MET A 427 -5.78 -13.97 -2.41
CA MET A 427 -5.16 -15.10 -3.09
C MET A 427 -3.63 -15.03 -3.09
N ILE A 428 -3.04 -13.83 -3.11
CA ILE A 428 -1.57 -13.68 -3.14
C ILE A 428 -0.90 -14.26 -1.89
N ALA A 429 -1.59 -14.35 -0.76
CA ALA A 429 -1.07 -14.95 0.46
C ALA A 429 -0.73 -16.44 0.29
N GLU A 430 -1.47 -17.17 -0.55
CA GLU A 430 -1.18 -18.57 -0.89
C GLU A 430 0.18 -18.69 -1.59
N ALA A 431 0.46 -17.75 -2.51
CA ALA A 431 1.74 -17.68 -3.21
C ALA A 431 2.89 -17.30 -2.25
N VAL A 432 2.68 -16.30 -1.37
CA VAL A 432 3.68 -15.92 -0.36
C VAL A 432 4.05 -17.13 0.51
N ILE A 433 3.04 -17.85 1.03
CA ILE A 433 3.27 -19.05 1.85
C ILE A 433 4.04 -20.11 1.06
N ALA A 434 3.64 -20.41 -0.17
CA ALA A 434 4.34 -21.39 -1.01
C ALA A 434 5.80 -20.99 -1.24
N MET A 435 6.06 -19.72 -1.58
CA MET A 435 7.40 -19.22 -1.85
C MET A 435 8.27 -19.12 -0.59
N GLU A 436 7.69 -18.80 0.58
CA GLU A 436 8.40 -18.79 1.86
C GLU A 436 8.92 -20.18 2.25
N PHE A 437 8.16 -21.23 1.90
CA PHE A 437 8.57 -22.62 2.05
C PHE A 437 9.34 -23.18 0.84
N GLU A 438 9.79 -22.31 -0.07
CA GLU A 438 10.60 -22.66 -1.25
C GLU A 438 9.92 -23.69 -2.19
N ALA A 439 8.59 -23.69 -2.26
CA ALA A 439 7.83 -24.62 -3.07
C ALA A 439 8.13 -24.49 -4.57
N SER A 440 8.05 -25.62 -5.25
CA SER A 440 8.02 -25.70 -6.71
C SER A 440 6.62 -25.42 -7.27
N ALA A 441 6.53 -25.15 -8.58
CA ALA A 441 5.23 -25.09 -9.25
C ALA A 441 4.50 -26.45 -9.19
N GLU A 442 5.25 -27.56 -9.21
CA GLU A 442 4.70 -28.92 -9.05
C GLU A 442 4.07 -29.11 -7.67
N ASP A 443 4.73 -28.64 -6.56
CA ASP A 443 4.17 -28.72 -5.21
C ASP A 443 2.82 -28.00 -5.12
N LEU A 444 2.74 -26.81 -5.71
CA LEU A 444 1.48 -26.05 -5.75
C LEU A 444 0.43 -26.76 -6.61
N GLY A 445 0.86 -27.36 -7.75
CA GLY A 445 0.01 -28.17 -8.63
C GLY A 445 -0.48 -29.49 -8.02
N LEU A 446 0.24 -30.04 -7.05
CA LEU A 446 -0.15 -31.26 -6.30
C LEU A 446 -1.01 -30.95 -5.08
N THR A 447 -1.08 -29.70 -4.65
CA THR A 447 -1.88 -29.28 -3.50
C THR A 447 -3.37 -29.33 -3.84
N MET A 448 -4.19 -29.82 -2.91
CA MET A 448 -5.64 -29.90 -3.09
C MET A 448 -6.27 -28.54 -2.78
N PHE A 449 -6.90 -27.94 -3.78
CA PHE A 449 -7.70 -26.72 -3.63
C PHE A 449 -9.18 -27.04 -3.48
N ALA A 450 -9.90 -26.24 -2.69
CA ALA A 450 -11.34 -26.40 -2.55
C ALA A 450 -12.07 -26.01 -3.84
N HIS A 451 -13.12 -26.76 -4.21
CA HIS A 451 -13.93 -26.51 -5.40
C HIS A 451 -15.37 -26.13 -5.05
N PRO A 452 -15.95 -25.07 -5.68
CA PRO A 452 -15.32 -24.11 -6.57
C PRO A 452 -14.76 -22.90 -5.81
N THR A 453 -13.53 -22.49 -6.14
CA THR A 453 -12.87 -21.30 -5.58
C THR A 453 -12.13 -20.50 -6.63
N LEU A 454 -11.78 -19.23 -6.33
CA LEU A 454 -10.90 -18.43 -7.19
C LEU A 454 -9.44 -18.93 -7.11
N SER A 455 -9.04 -19.50 -5.98
CA SER A 455 -7.72 -20.08 -5.73
C SER A 455 -7.36 -21.22 -6.70
N GLU A 456 -8.36 -21.90 -7.27
CA GLU A 456 -8.14 -22.88 -8.36
C GLU A 456 -7.46 -22.23 -9.58
N GLY A 457 -7.60 -20.90 -9.76
CA GLY A 457 -6.89 -20.17 -10.80
C GLY A 457 -5.37 -20.17 -10.60
N LEU A 458 -4.90 -20.09 -9.34
CA LEU A 458 -3.48 -20.22 -9.01
C LEU A 458 -2.99 -21.64 -9.19
N HIS A 459 -3.76 -22.64 -8.76
CA HIS A 459 -3.50 -24.07 -8.99
C HIS A 459 -3.31 -24.39 -10.47
N GLU A 460 -4.26 -23.99 -11.32
CA GLU A 460 -4.22 -24.19 -12.78
C GLU A 460 -3.04 -23.44 -13.43
N ALA A 461 -2.69 -22.23 -12.93
CA ALA A 461 -1.52 -21.52 -13.43
C ALA A 461 -0.22 -22.25 -13.07
N ALA A 462 -0.14 -22.86 -11.89
CA ALA A 462 0.99 -23.70 -11.49
C ALA A 462 1.11 -24.96 -12.38
N LEU A 463 0.01 -25.67 -12.60
CA LEU A 463 -0.05 -26.81 -13.54
C LEU A 463 0.34 -26.39 -14.97
N ALA A 464 -0.03 -25.19 -15.40
CA ALA A 464 0.31 -24.68 -16.73
C ALA A 464 1.82 -24.47 -16.94
N VAL A 465 2.61 -24.26 -15.87
CA VAL A 465 4.09 -24.15 -15.93
C VAL A 465 4.69 -25.36 -16.63
N SER A 466 4.27 -26.55 -16.25
CA SER A 466 4.73 -27.82 -16.84
C SER A 466 3.87 -28.32 -18.03
N GLY A 467 2.82 -27.56 -18.40
CA GLY A 467 1.91 -27.93 -19.49
C GLY A 467 0.88 -28.98 -19.10
N HIS A 468 0.47 -29.00 -17.84
CA HIS A 468 -0.51 -29.95 -17.27
C HIS A 468 -1.82 -29.29 -16.85
N ALA A 469 -2.07 -28.02 -17.19
CA ALA A 469 -3.35 -27.38 -16.95
C ALA A 469 -4.50 -28.20 -17.55
N ILE A 470 -5.62 -28.28 -16.82
CA ILE A 470 -6.77 -29.10 -17.20
C ILE A 470 -7.85 -28.27 -17.88
N HIS A 471 -8.11 -27.06 -17.36
CA HIS A 471 -9.24 -26.23 -17.80
C HIS A 471 -8.86 -25.20 -18.87
N VAL A 472 -7.59 -25.19 -19.33
CA VAL A 472 -7.11 -24.38 -20.45
C VAL A 472 -6.18 -25.18 -21.36
N ALA A 473 -6.10 -24.78 -22.64
CA ALA A 473 -5.20 -25.40 -23.59
C ALA A 473 -3.73 -25.11 -23.23
N ASN A 474 -2.97 -26.16 -23.01
CA ASN A 474 -1.53 -26.06 -22.75
C ASN A 474 -0.77 -25.60 -24.00
N ARG A 475 0.21 -24.70 -23.83
CA ARG A 475 1.10 -24.32 -24.93
C ARG A 475 1.87 -25.54 -25.41
N LYS A 476 1.81 -25.82 -26.74
CA LYS A 476 2.61 -26.89 -27.32
C LYS A 476 4.10 -26.63 -27.03
N ARG A 477 4.77 -27.53 -26.31
CA ARG A 477 6.24 -27.50 -26.19
C ARG A 477 6.80 -27.55 -27.62
N LYS A 478 7.56 -26.53 -28.03
CA LYS A 478 8.42 -26.68 -29.21
C LYS A 478 9.41 -27.79 -28.90
N ARG A 479 9.27 -28.92 -29.63
CA ARG A 479 10.22 -30.05 -29.56
C ARG A 479 11.57 -29.61 -30.09
#